data_99ab50a7c2ea0d74759433f8c0815ea8
#
_entry.id   99ab50a7c2ea0d74759433f8c0815ea8
#
_cell.length_a   1.000
_cell.length_b   1.000
_cell.length_c   1.000
_cell.angle_alpha   90.00
_cell.angle_beta   90.00
_cell.angle_gamma   90.00
#
_symmetry.space_group_name_H-M   'P 1'
#
loop_
_entity.id
_entity.type
_entity.pdbx_description
1 polymer ?
#
loop_
_entity_poly.entity_id
_entity_poly.type
_entity_poly.pdbx_seq_one_letter_code
_entity_poly.pdbx_strand_id
1 'polypeptide(L)'
;MVADRKVNVFPNERRLYFPDCPELSSQILKNAQAQSVDLVTTWVAGLYGRTLKAHIRKAGLPELDTLQLYTIGKYRLTKGGKFGRGNISQELVDLYWGWVWDPKVSGNPPAIGERTPMQLTEMTCTFGEAKTATHFNGWWLKFSTLTRRKLAEIPLKVSPYLKSVDGMALSILARRGPDGAWCFQFTERNGTQENVFDGSSGKIGVDVGLNVLAATSDGTLYGQSFKRRFDQTKKRAQLTRANRQRQGFKADSRRLWKLERKLTGQIKTATGEIANKLVAKYPKHTFVVEDLDLSGCKGSKRFAYRALQTSLVSKAATQVVNPAYTSQTCPSCGSVSRKNRHGTTFHCHSCGRKAHADFAGGFNLLGRSEDKQIGLKTPVKSVKAILAGRYRSNRSRPPRFPSVGARTVEPVAYCEDPSRIATNMMEKV
;
A
#
# COMPACT_ATOMS: atom_id res chain seq x y z
N MET A 1 32.48 8.68 5.29
CA MET A 1 33.42 7.58 4.98
C MET A 1 32.88 6.56 3.96
N VAL A 2 31.98 6.95 3.03
CA VAL A 2 31.43 6.09 1.97
C VAL A 2 31.78 6.64 0.56
N ALA A 3 32.50 7.76 0.50
CA ALA A 3 32.73 8.48 -0.77
C ALA A 3 33.85 7.93 -1.67
N ASP A 4 34.72 7.08 -1.19
CA ASP A 4 35.91 6.67 -1.95
C ASP A 4 35.95 5.22 -2.46
N ARG A 5 34.88 4.46 -2.33
CA ARG A 5 34.84 3.11 -2.89
C ARG A 5 33.63 2.94 -3.79
N LYS A 6 33.88 2.62 -5.06
CA LYS A 6 32.88 2.21 -6.05
C LYS A 6 32.07 1.05 -5.46
N VAL A 7 30.90 1.36 -4.91
CA VAL A 7 29.97 0.37 -4.39
C VAL A 7 29.27 -0.26 -5.59
N ASN A 8 29.60 -1.50 -5.91
CA ASN A 8 28.83 -2.28 -6.88
C ASN A 8 27.45 -2.60 -6.26
N VAL A 9 26.42 -1.91 -6.73
CA VAL A 9 25.05 -1.95 -6.20
C VAL A 9 24.26 -3.17 -6.71
N PHE A 10 24.91 -4.14 -7.35
CA PHE A 10 24.24 -5.22 -8.06
C PHE A 10 24.39 -6.60 -7.42
N PRO A 11 23.32 -7.43 -7.50
CA PRO A 11 23.25 -8.70 -6.75
C PRO A 11 24.30 -9.75 -7.10
N ASN A 12 24.94 -9.65 -8.26
CA ASN A 12 25.90 -10.65 -8.73
C ASN A 12 27.35 -10.41 -8.30
N GLU A 13 27.67 -9.23 -7.76
CA GLU A 13 28.99 -8.95 -7.19
C GLU A 13 28.89 -8.63 -5.70
N ARG A 14 28.56 -9.63 -4.90
CA ARG A 14 28.36 -9.54 -3.44
C ARG A 14 29.62 -9.29 -2.62
N ARG A 15 30.70 -8.79 -3.21
CA ARG A 15 31.93 -8.46 -2.49
C ARG A 15 32.00 -6.96 -2.21
N LEU A 16 31.18 -6.50 -1.28
CA LEU A 16 31.43 -5.22 -0.63
C LEU A 16 32.52 -5.46 0.42
N TYR A 17 33.70 -4.88 0.22
CA TYR A 17 34.72 -4.82 1.24
C TYR A 17 34.31 -3.76 2.26
N PHE A 18 33.92 -4.20 3.44
CA PHE A 18 33.91 -3.34 4.61
C PHE A 18 35.32 -3.34 5.22
N PRO A 19 35.72 -2.23 5.87
CA PRO A 19 36.97 -2.24 6.64
C PRO A 19 36.90 -3.39 7.63
N ASP A 20 38.03 -4.05 7.82
CA ASP A 20 38.18 -5.11 8.80
C ASP A 20 37.77 -4.56 10.17
N CYS A 21 36.63 -5.02 10.65
CA CYS A 21 36.17 -4.78 12.01
C CYS A 21 36.30 -6.13 12.77
N PRO A 22 37.47 -6.47 13.25
CA PRO A 22 37.72 -7.77 13.87
C PRO A 22 36.92 -7.99 15.15
N GLU A 23 36.39 -6.89 15.71
CA GLU A 23 35.54 -6.90 16.90
C GLU A 23 34.13 -7.38 16.62
N LEU A 24 33.62 -7.28 15.37
CA LEU A 24 32.31 -7.67 14.98
C LEU A 24 32.22 -9.10 14.50
N SER A 25 31.11 -9.77 14.80
CA SER A 25 30.89 -11.09 14.22
C SER A 25 30.73 -11.00 12.70
N SER A 26 31.30 -11.93 11.96
CA SER A 26 31.22 -11.99 10.49
C SER A 26 29.77 -12.00 9.99
N GLN A 27 28.84 -12.56 10.77
CA GLN A 27 27.42 -12.62 10.41
C GLN A 27 26.72 -11.26 10.57
N ILE A 28 27.06 -10.49 11.59
CA ILE A 28 26.55 -9.10 11.75
C ILE A 28 27.05 -8.24 10.60
N LEU A 29 28.32 -8.38 10.20
CA LEU A 29 28.88 -7.68 9.04
C LEU A 29 28.15 -8.06 7.75
N LYS A 30 27.92 -9.36 7.49
CA LYS A 30 27.16 -9.83 6.32
C LYS A 30 25.76 -9.29 6.28
N ASN A 31 25.06 -9.25 7.43
CA ASN A 31 23.70 -8.71 7.51
C ASN A 31 23.69 -7.19 7.25
N ALA A 32 24.62 -6.45 7.82
CA ALA A 32 24.77 -5.01 7.58
C ALA A 32 25.08 -4.71 6.10
N GLN A 33 25.93 -5.52 5.47
CA GLN A 33 26.22 -5.44 4.03
C GLN A 33 24.96 -5.66 3.19
N ALA A 34 24.22 -6.74 3.45
CA ALA A 34 23.00 -7.08 2.71
C ALA A 34 21.97 -5.95 2.83
N GLN A 35 21.76 -5.42 4.03
CA GLN A 35 20.83 -4.30 4.25
C GLN A 35 21.26 -3.02 3.54
N SER A 36 22.55 -2.71 3.53
CA SER A 36 23.07 -1.54 2.83
C SER A 36 22.85 -1.65 1.32
N VAL A 37 23.09 -2.82 0.74
CA VAL A 37 22.82 -3.11 -0.67
C VAL A 37 21.34 -2.97 -0.99
N ASP A 38 20.46 -3.55 -0.18
CA ASP A 38 19.02 -3.47 -0.39
C ASP A 38 18.50 -2.03 -0.30
N LEU A 39 19.03 -1.25 0.64
CA LEU A 39 18.67 0.16 0.81
C LEU A 39 19.03 0.99 -0.42
N VAL A 40 20.28 0.85 -0.90
CA VAL A 40 20.76 1.57 -2.10
C VAL A 40 20.04 1.08 -3.35
N THR A 41 19.84 -0.22 -3.50
CA THR A 41 19.11 -0.81 -4.63
C THR A 41 17.68 -0.29 -4.71
N THR A 42 17.00 -0.22 -3.57
CA THR A 42 15.63 0.31 -3.47
C THR A 42 15.58 1.80 -3.79
N TRP A 43 16.58 2.56 -3.33
CA TRP A 43 16.70 3.98 -3.62
C TRP A 43 16.91 4.22 -5.13
N VAL A 44 17.86 3.53 -5.75
CA VAL A 44 18.13 3.62 -7.20
C VAL A 44 16.90 3.25 -8.02
N ALA A 45 16.20 2.17 -7.66
CA ALA A 45 14.95 1.78 -8.33
C ALA A 45 13.88 2.86 -8.23
N GLY A 46 13.77 3.49 -7.05
CA GLY A 46 12.87 4.61 -6.83
C GLY A 46 13.23 5.87 -7.62
N LEU A 47 14.52 6.15 -7.80
CA LEU A 47 15.01 7.27 -8.62
C LEU A 47 14.64 7.11 -10.08
N TYR A 48 14.85 5.91 -10.65
CA TYR A 48 14.50 5.65 -12.04
C TYR A 48 13.02 5.97 -12.33
N GLY A 49 12.13 5.51 -11.47
CA GLY A 49 10.68 5.75 -11.64
C GLY A 49 10.25 7.22 -11.48
N ARG A 50 10.89 7.97 -10.59
CA ARG A 50 10.45 9.31 -10.17
C ARG A 50 11.18 10.46 -10.85
N THR A 51 12.50 10.35 -10.97
CA THR A 51 13.38 11.46 -11.29
C THR A 51 14.12 11.24 -12.60
N LEU A 52 14.81 10.12 -12.74
CA LEU A 52 15.71 9.87 -13.86
C LEU A 52 14.99 9.80 -15.22
N LYS A 53 13.81 9.21 -15.29
CA LYS A 53 12.99 9.23 -16.53
C LYS A 53 12.68 10.64 -17.02
N ALA A 54 12.41 11.55 -16.08
CA ALA A 54 12.14 12.95 -16.45
C ALA A 54 13.43 13.68 -16.83
N HIS A 55 14.55 13.36 -16.17
CA HIS A 55 15.86 13.92 -16.48
C HIS A 55 16.34 13.48 -17.87
N ILE A 56 16.26 12.19 -18.19
CA ILE A 56 16.59 11.64 -19.50
C ILE A 56 15.81 12.37 -20.62
N ARG A 57 14.50 12.60 -20.45
CA ARG A 57 13.70 13.34 -21.45
C ARG A 57 14.15 14.78 -21.65
N LYS A 58 14.65 15.42 -20.61
CA LYS A 58 15.09 16.84 -20.64
C LYS A 58 16.52 16.98 -21.16
N ALA A 59 17.29 15.92 -21.21
CA ALA A 59 18.70 15.94 -21.59
C ALA A 59 18.94 16.30 -23.09
N GLY A 60 17.89 16.24 -23.92
CA GLY A 60 17.98 16.61 -25.34
C GLY A 60 18.89 15.71 -26.18
N LEU A 61 19.10 14.46 -25.76
CA LEU A 61 19.95 13.50 -26.42
C LEU A 61 19.26 12.88 -27.65
N PRO A 62 20.01 12.32 -28.61
CA PRO A 62 19.48 11.55 -29.72
C PRO A 62 18.48 10.47 -29.27
N GLU A 63 17.50 10.15 -30.11
CA GLU A 63 16.43 9.20 -29.74
C GLU A 63 16.99 7.82 -29.36
N LEU A 64 18.01 7.34 -30.09
CA LEU A 64 18.66 6.06 -29.82
C LEU A 64 19.31 6.04 -28.44
N ASP A 65 20.05 7.08 -28.08
CA ASP A 65 20.72 7.21 -26.78
C ASP A 65 19.70 7.31 -25.64
N THR A 66 18.63 8.05 -25.89
CA THR A 66 17.50 8.16 -24.95
C THR A 66 16.88 6.78 -24.66
N LEU A 67 16.66 5.96 -25.69
CA LEU A 67 16.14 4.60 -25.54
C LEU A 67 17.13 3.68 -24.80
N GLN A 68 18.43 3.81 -25.08
CA GLN A 68 19.47 3.08 -24.39
C GLN A 68 19.55 3.45 -22.91
N LEU A 69 19.45 4.74 -22.56
CA LEU A 69 19.40 5.20 -21.17
C LEU A 69 18.17 4.67 -20.41
N TYR A 70 17.00 4.58 -21.07
CA TYR A 70 15.85 3.91 -20.47
C TYR A 70 16.10 2.42 -20.22
N THR A 71 16.81 1.77 -21.13
CA THR A 71 17.18 0.35 -20.99
C THR A 71 18.15 0.16 -19.82
N ILE A 72 19.20 1.00 -19.74
CA ILE A 72 20.17 1.01 -18.63
C ILE A 72 19.42 1.16 -17.30
N GLY A 73 18.53 2.14 -17.19
CA GLY A 73 17.78 2.40 -15.97
C GLY A 73 16.78 1.30 -15.61
N LYS A 74 16.12 0.70 -16.57
CA LYS A 74 15.17 -0.40 -16.36
C LYS A 74 15.86 -1.66 -15.85
N TYR A 75 16.97 -2.03 -16.47
CA TYR A 75 17.70 -3.26 -16.18
C TYR A 75 18.91 -3.04 -15.27
N ARG A 76 19.20 -1.79 -14.92
CA ARG A 76 20.32 -1.38 -14.05
C ARG A 76 21.66 -1.89 -14.55
N LEU A 77 21.92 -1.70 -15.84
CA LEU A 77 23.15 -2.14 -16.45
C LEU A 77 24.35 -1.34 -15.91
N THR A 78 25.42 -2.03 -15.57
CA THR A 78 26.68 -1.45 -15.03
C THR A 78 27.80 -1.45 -16.04
N LYS A 79 27.65 -2.21 -17.10
CA LYS A 79 28.64 -2.33 -18.18
C LYS A 79 27.96 -2.17 -19.52
N GLY A 80 28.63 -1.49 -20.44
CA GLY A 80 28.27 -1.47 -21.84
C GLY A 80 28.44 -2.85 -22.49
N GLY A 81 27.90 -3.02 -23.66
CA GLY A 81 27.97 -4.26 -24.43
C GLY A 81 26.64 -4.64 -25.08
N LYS A 82 26.58 -5.84 -25.61
CA LYS A 82 25.42 -6.36 -26.32
C LYS A 82 24.28 -6.64 -25.36
N PHE A 83 23.15 -5.96 -25.56
CA PHE A 83 21.95 -6.17 -24.77
C PHE A 83 20.73 -6.30 -25.71
N GLY A 84 20.10 -7.46 -25.73
CA GLY A 84 19.03 -7.78 -26.69
C GLY A 84 19.54 -7.70 -28.15
N ARG A 85 18.88 -6.87 -28.96
CA ARG A 85 19.26 -6.62 -30.37
C ARG A 85 20.16 -5.40 -30.55
N GLY A 86 20.51 -4.67 -29.46
CA GLY A 86 21.31 -3.45 -29.50
C GLY A 86 22.64 -3.60 -28.78
N ASN A 87 23.53 -2.64 -29.04
CA ASN A 87 24.79 -2.48 -28.31
C ASN A 87 24.72 -1.18 -27.51
N ILE A 88 24.93 -1.26 -26.22
CA ILE A 88 24.94 -0.11 -25.31
C ILE A 88 26.39 0.30 -25.04
N SER A 89 26.68 1.58 -25.29
CA SER A 89 28.04 2.09 -25.05
C SER A 89 28.32 2.23 -23.55
N GLN A 90 29.58 2.07 -23.16
CA GLN A 90 30.00 2.27 -21.77
C GLN A 90 29.83 3.74 -21.35
N GLU A 91 30.02 4.67 -22.27
CA GLU A 91 29.84 6.11 -22.03
C GLU A 91 28.40 6.44 -21.57
N LEU A 92 27.39 5.85 -22.19
CA LEU A 92 25.99 6.03 -21.76
C LEU A 92 25.70 5.38 -20.40
N VAL A 93 26.35 4.27 -20.12
CA VAL A 93 26.26 3.64 -18.79
C VAL A 93 26.89 4.56 -17.74
N ASP A 94 28.06 5.10 -18.01
CA ASP A 94 28.77 6.01 -17.09
C ASP A 94 28.00 7.33 -16.92
N LEU A 95 27.43 7.87 -17.98
CA LEU A 95 26.55 9.05 -17.94
C LEU A 95 25.33 8.82 -17.07
N TYR A 96 24.63 7.68 -17.24
CA TYR A 96 23.47 7.32 -16.42
C TYR A 96 23.83 7.23 -14.95
N TRP A 97 24.92 6.55 -14.61
CA TRP A 97 25.36 6.40 -13.22
C TRP A 97 25.91 7.70 -12.65
N GLY A 98 26.50 8.57 -13.47
CA GLY A 98 26.85 9.94 -13.10
C GLY A 98 25.61 10.70 -12.59
N TRP A 99 24.49 10.63 -13.29
CA TRP A 99 23.24 11.25 -12.84
C TRP A 99 22.65 10.60 -11.58
N VAL A 100 22.79 9.29 -11.42
CA VAL A 100 22.34 8.58 -10.20
C VAL A 100 23.08 9.13 -8.97
N TRP A 101 24.37 9.39 -9.09
CA TRP A 101 25.20 9.85 -7.97
C TRP A 101 25.33 11.37 -7.86
N ASP A 102 24.77 12.14 -8.80
CA ASP A 102 24.73 13.59 -8.70
C ASP A 102 23.60 14.03 -7.73
N PRO A 103 23.93 14.64 -6.59
CA PRO A 103 22.94 15.12 -5.63
C PRO A 103 21.95 16.14 -6.22
N LYS A 104 22.36 16.91 -7.25
CA LYS A 104 21.50 17.89 -7.92
C LYS A 104 20.40 17.21 -8.74
N VAL A 105 20.68 16.04 -9.30
CA VAL A 105 19.74 15.26 -10.12
C VAL A 105 18.91 14.33 -9.26
N SER A 106 19.55 13.57 -8.39
CA SER A 106 18.97 12.44 -7.68
C SER A 106 18.69 12.70 -6.20
N GLY A 107 19.18 13.81 -5.67
CA GLY A 107 19.16 14.08 -4.25
C GLY A 107 20.20 13.26 -3.50
N ASN A 108 20.26 13.43 -2.20
CA ASN A 108 21.22 12.68 -1.38
C ASN A 108 20.85 11.20 -1.31
N PRO A 109 21.84 10.29 -1.34
CA PRO A 109 21.61 8.87 -1.10
C PRO A 109 21.06 8.62 0.31
N PRO A 110 20.42 7.48 0.54
CA PRO A 110 19.90 7.15 1.86
C PRO A 110 21.02 7.10 2.88
N ALA A 111 20.82 7.80 4.00
CA ALA A 111 21.75 7.77 5.11
C ALA A 111 21.31 6.71 6.13
N ILE A 112 22.29 5.96 6.64
CA ILE A 112 22.09 5.07 7.79
C ILE A 112 22.20 5.94 9.05
N GLY A 113 21.17 5.91 9.87
CA GLY A 113 21.11 6.64 11.13
C GLY A 113 20.63 5.76 12.27
N GLU A 114 20.59 6.31 13.48
CA GLU A 114 20.15 5.59 14.69
C GLU A 114 18.75 4.94 14.59
N ARG A 115 17.91 5.41 13.67
CA ARG A 115 16.56 4.88 13.46
C ARG A 115 16.46 3.90 12.31
N THR A 116 17.58 3.61 11.64
CA THR A 116 17.60 2.61 10.57
C THR A 116 17.30 1.25 11.18
N PRO A 117 16.30 0.51 10.68
CA PRO A 117 15.99 -0.80 11.22
C PRO A 117 17.18 -1.75 11.06
N MET A 118 17.41 -2.57 12.05
CA MET A 118 18.45 -3.61 12.02
C MET A 118 17.75 -4.97 11.84
N GLN A 119 18.21 -5.74 10.89
CA GLN A 119 17.71 -7.09 10.65
C GLN A 119 18.51 -8.10 11.46
N LEU A 120 17.83 -8.83 12.33
CA LEU A 120 18.38 -9.98 13.03
C LEU A 120 17.87 -11.24 12.33
N THR A 121 18.79 -12.15 12.03
CA THR A 121 18.48 -13.43 11.35
C THR A 121 18.66 -14.59 12.32
N GLU A 122 18.22 -15.78 11.94
CA GLU A 122 18.43 -17.01 12.71
C GLU A 122 19.89 -17.27 13.10
N MET A 123 20.84 -16.74 12.31
CA MET A 123 22.26 -16.84 12.61
C MET A 123 22.73 -15.87 13.69
N THR A 124 21.94 -14.85 14.00
CA THR A 124 22.30 -13.78 14.94
C THR A 124 21.38 -13.69 16.14
N CYS A 125 20.23 -14.35 16.10
CA CYS A 125 19.28 -14.33 17.20
C CYS A 125 18.51 -15.64 17.32
N THR A 126 18.07 -15.92 18.54
CA THR A 126 17.12 -16.97 18.86
C THR A 126 15.98 -16.38 19.69
N PHE A 127 14.79 -16.91 19.51
CA PHE A 127 13.60 -16.46 20.20
C PHE A 127 12.86 -17.69 20.76
N GLY A 128 12.40 -17.62 21.99
CA GLY A 128 11.71 -18.74 22.63
C GLY A 128 11.14 -18.39 24.00
N GLU A 129 10.38 -19.33 24.55
CA GLU A 129 9.86 -19.20 25.89
C GLU A 129 10.99 -19.31 26.94
N ALA A 130 10.84 -18.58 28.03
CA ALA A 130 11.74 -18.72 29.15
C ALA A 130 11.61 -20.10 29.77
N LYS A 131 12.73 -20.73 30.06
CA LYS A 131 12.76 -22.01 30.79
C LYS A 131 12.36 -21.88 32.26
N THR A 132 12.35 -20.66 32.77
CA THR A 132 11.98 -20.33 34.14
C THR A 132 10.85 -19.31 34.14
N ALA A 133 9.88 -19.46 35.05
CA ALA A 133 8.78 -18.51 35.24
C ALA A 133 9.36 -17.14 35.59
N THR A 134 9.12 -16.15 34.74
CA THR A 134 9.49 -14.77 34.92
C THR A 134 8.25 -13.88 34.97
N HIS A 135 8.35 -12.69 35.58
CA HIS A 135 7.28 -11.70 35.61
C HIS A 135 6.89 -11.14 34.23
N PHE A 136 7.64 -11.50 33.15
CA PHE A 136 7.42 -11.09 31.79
C PHE A 136 6.94 -12.30 30.98
N ASN A 137 5.77 -12.38 30.56
CA ASN A 137 5.06 -13.34 29.65
C ASN A 137 5.88 -14.52 29.06
N GLY A 138 6.98 -14.91 29.70
CA GLY A 138 7.80 -16.07 29.36
C GLY A 138 8.62 -16.01 28.07
N TRP A 139 8.58 -14.96 27.28
CA TRP A 139 9.26 -14.90 25.98
C TRP A 139 10.56 -14.11 26.05
N TRP A 140 11.63 -14.64 25.44
CA TRP A 140 12.96 -14.04 25.43
C TRP A 140 13.55 -14.02 24.04
N LEU A 141 14.20 -12.90 23.70
CA LEU A 141 15.02 -12.75 22.52
C LEU A 141 16.49 -12.76 22.96
N LYS A 142 17.26 -13.76 22.51
CA LYS A 142 18.70 -13.80 22.63
C LYS A 142 19.31 -13.39 21.30
N PHE A 143 20.26 -12.45 21.29
CA PHE A 143 20.91 -12.01 20.08
C PHE A 143 22.38 -11.71 20.30
N SER A 144 23.16 -11.87 19.21
CA SER A 144 24.58 -11.55 19.21
C SER A 144 24.78 -10.05 19.37
N THR A 145 25.61 -9.66 20.33
CA THR A 145 26.03 -8.26 20.49
C THR A 145 27.14 -7.91 19.51
N LEU A 146 27.55 -6.64 19.50
CA LEU A 146 28.71 -6.19 18.71
C LEU A 146 30.02 -6.84 19.21
N THR A 147 30.06 -7.23 20.48
CA THR A 147 31.22 -7.94 21.03
C THR A 147 31.16 -9.41 20.67
N ARG A 148 32.21 -9.92 20.08
CA ARG A 148 32.36 -11.32 19.67
C ARG A 148 32.06 -12.28 20.83
N ARG A 149 31.21 -13.29 20.59
CA ARG A 149 30.81 -14.34 21.58
C ARG A 149 30.00 -13.83 22.77
N LYS A 150 29.61 -12.56 22.83
CA LYS A 150 28.70 -12.06 23.85
C LYS A 150 27.27 -12.03 23.30
N LEU A 151 26.36 -12.64 24.04
CA LEU A 151 24.91 -12.62 23.76
C LEU A 151 24.24 -11.64 24.71
N ALA A 152 23.22 -10.94 24.23
CA ALA A 152 22.28 -10.20 25.07
C ALA A 152 20.97 -10.95 25.08
N GLU A 153 20.29 -10.94 26.21
CA GLU A 153 18.97 -11.53 26.41
C GLU A 153 18.00 -10.43 26.82
N ILE A 154 16.90 -10.32 26.11
CA ILE A 154 15.88 -9.31 26.38
C ILE A 154 14.53 -10.00 26.59
N PRO A 155 13.83 -9.74 27.73
CA PRO A 155 12.46 -10.17 27.90
C PRO A 155 11.56 -9.39 26.96
N LEU A 156 10.64 -10.08 26.30
CA LEU A 156 9.73 -9.47 25.33
C LEU A 156 8.29 -9.53 25.83
N LYS A 157 7.64 -8.38 25.81
CA LYS A 157 6.18 -8.32 25.91
C LYS A 157 5.58 -8.72 24.56
N VAL A 158 5.13 -9.95 24.48
CA VAL A 158 4.58 -10.52 23.26
C VAL A 158 3.12 -10.08 23.08
N SER A 159 2.74 -9.84 21.84
CA SER A 159 1.36 -9.56 21.50
C SER A 159 0.48 -10.80 21.76
N PRO A 160 -0.76 -10.65 22.32
CA PRO A 160 -1.68 -11.76 22.50
C PRO A 160 -2.10 -12.44 21.17
N TYR A 161 -1.77 -11.82 20.03
CA TYR A 161 -2.01 -12.41 18.72
C TYR A 161 -0.93 -13.40 18.28
N LEU A 162 0.20 -13.48 18.98
CA LEU A 162 1.23 -14.46 18.72
C LEU A 162 0.79 -15.81 19.31
N LYS A 163 0.41 -16.74 18.44
CA LYS A 163 -0.17 -18.01 18.87
C LYS A 163 0.87 -19.11 19.08
N SER A 164 1.95 -19.11 18.31
CA SER A 164 3.01 -20.10 18.39
C SER A 164 4.31 -19.58 17.78
N VAL A 165 5.43 -20.20 18.12
CA VAL A 165 6.75 -19.93 17.51
C VAL A 165 7.00 -20.85 16.32
N ASP A 166 6.23 -21.93 16.22
CA ASP A 166 6.38 -22.92 15.16
C ASP A 166 6.04 -22.30 13.81
N GLY A 167 7.00 -22.33 12.90
CA GLY A 167 6.85 -21.69 11.58
C GLY A 167 7.24 -20.21 11.49
N MET A 168 7.70 -19.58 12.57
CA MET A 168 8.28 -18.23 12.48
C MET A 168 9.54 -18.24 11.63
N ALA A 169 9.56 -17.40 10.60
CA ALA A 169 10.82 -17.03 10.01
C ALA A 169 11.59 -16.20 11.03
N LEU A 170 12.74 -16.69 11.45
CA LEU A 170 13.65 -15.98 12.34
C LEU A 170 14.33 -14.80 11.63
N SER A 171 13.52 -13.93 11.03
CA SER A 171 13.94 -12.61 10.56
C SER A 171 13.21 -11.58 11.39
N ILE A 172 13.91 -11.02 12.36
CA ILE A 172 13.39 -10.03 13.27
C ILE A 172 13.93 -8.67 12.85
N LEU A 173 13.03 -7.71 12.67
CA LEU A 173 13.42 -6.34 12.39
C LEU A 173 13.41 -5.53 13.70
N ALA A 174 14.59 -5.21 14.21
CA ALA A 174 14.76 -4.35 15.38
C ALA A 174 14.72 -2.88 14.93
N ARG A 175 13.85 -2.07 15.53
CA ARG A 175 13.67 -0.67 15.19
C ARG A 175 13.62 0.18 16.45
N ARG A 176 14.35 1.28 16.47
CA ARG A 176 14.26 2.28 17.54
C ARG A 176 13.15 3.28 17.23
N GLY A 177 12.19 3.41 18.12
CA GLY A 177 11.12 4.40 18.03
C GLY A 177 11.63 5.83 18.28
N PRO A 178 10.84 6.86 17.93
CA PRO A 178 11.21 8.26 18.19
C PRO A 178 11.25 8.62 19.67
N ASP A 179 10.61 7.80 20.51
CA ASP A 179 10.60 7.85 21.97
C ASP A 179 11.83 7.16 22.58
N GLY A 180 12.71 6.58 21.73
CA GLY A 180 13.87 5.83 22.13
C GLY A 180 13.60 4.35 22.45
N ALA A 181 12.34 3.92 22.51
CA ALA A 181 11.98 2.54 22.77
C ALA A 181 12.34 1.62 21.59
N TRP A 182 12.78 0.41 21.90
CA TRP A 182 13.00 -0.62 20.90
C TRP A 182 11.72 -1.37 20.59
N CYS A 183 11.45 -1.58 19.32
CA CYS A 183 10.36 -2.39 18.81
C CYS A 183 10.95 -3.51 17.94
N PHE A 184 10.58 -4.74 18.27
CA PHE A 184 10.99 -5.93 17.50
C PHE A 184 9.79 -6.40 16.70
N GLN A 185 9.93 -6.43 15.38
CA GLN A 185 8.91 -6.89 14.46
C GLN A 185 9.27 -8.31 14.01
N PHE A 186 8.42 -9.26 14.35
CA PHE A 186 8.53 -10.65 13.93
C PHE A 186 7.73 -10.85 12.65
N THR A 187 8.25 -11.67 11.74
CA THR A 187 7.52 -12.12 10.56
C THR A 187 7.19 -13.59 10.78
N GLU A 188 5.93 -13.89 10.95
CA GLU A 188 5.42 -15.25 10.92
C GLU A 188 5.32 -15.70 9.46
N ARG A 189 5.99 -16.79 9.11
CA ARG A 189 5.66 -17.55 7.91
C ARG A 189 4.41 -18.36 8.27
N ASN A 190 3.26 -17.83 7.95
CA ASN A 190 2.12 -18.69 7.78
C ASN A 190 2.56 -19.71 6.72
N GLY A 191 2.81 -20.95 7.14
CA GLY A 191 2.99 -22.04 6.21
C GLY A 191 1.90 -21.90 5.17
N THR A 192 2.17 -22.21 3.93
CA THR A 192 1.28 -22.11 2.77
C THR A 192 -0.10 -22.75 2.99
N GLN A 193 -0.84 -22.34 4.01
CA GLN A 193 -2.26 -22.23 3.89
C GLN A 193 -2.43 -21.09 2.88
N GLU A 194 -2.46 -21.45 1.60
CA GLU A 194 -3.29 -20.69 0.69
C GLU A 194 -4.56 -20.47 1.48
N ASN A 195 -4.82 -19.22 1.89
CA ASN A 195 -6.11 -18.88 2.42
C ASN A 195 -7.08 -19.05 1.25
N VAL A 196 -7.45 -20.30 0.99
CA VAL A 196 -8.51 -20.63 0.06
C VAL A 196 -9.77 -20.16 0.73
N PHE A 197 -10.03 -18.88 0.60
CA PHE A 197 -11.27 -18.32 1.06
C PHE A 197 -12.38 -18.91 0.19
N ASP A 198 -13.30 -19.57 0.85
CA ASP A 198 -14.50 -20.09 0.20
C ASP A 198 -15.34 -18.92 -0.32
N GLY A 199 -15.44 -18.82 -1.65
CA GLY A 199 -16.26 -17.82 -2.35
C GLY A 199 -17.59 -18.38 -2.87
N SER A 200 -18.04 -19.51 -2.33
CA SER A 200 -19.18 -20.31 -2.84
C SER A 200 -20.54 -19.62 -2.73
N SER A 201 -20.71 -18.67 -1.80
CA SER A 201 -21.99 -17.98 -1.57
C SER A 201 -22.34 -16.90 -2.58
N GLY A 202 -21.44 -16.60 -3.54
CA GLY A 202 -21.69 -15.59 -4.56
C GLY A 202 -20.67 -14.44 -4.55
N LYS A 203 -21.01 -13.37 -5.25
CA LYS A 203 -20.12 -12.20 -5.41
C LYS A 203 -20.77 -10.93 -4.90
N ILE A 204 -19.96 -10.03 -4.34
CA ILE A 204 -20.40 -8.70 -3.91
C ILE A 204 -19.41 -7.65 -4.45
N GLY A 205 -19.90 -6.66 -5.20
CA GLY A 205 -19.09 -5.55 -5.70
C GLY A 205 -18.85 -4.53 -4.59
N VAL A 206 -17.59 -4.09 -4.44
CA VAL A 206 -17.19 -3.09 -3.43
C VAL A 206 -16.49 -1.92 -4.11
N ASP A 207 -17.18 -0.79 -4.21
CA ASP A 207 -16.59 0.47 -4.63
C ASP A 207 -15.91 1.15 -3.44
N VAL A 208 -14.66 1.60 -3.62
CA VAL A 208 -13.85 2.18 -2.57
C VAL A 208 -13.72 3.68 -2.79
N GLY A 209 -14.11 4.47 -1.81
CA GLY A 209 -14.09 5.92 -1.88
C GLY A 209 -13.43 6.60 -0.67
N LEU A 210 -13.39 7.94 -0.68
CA LEU A 210 -12.95 8.72 0.48
C LEU A 210 -14.10 9.29 1.28
N ASN A 211 -15.20 9.64 0.64
CA ASN A 211 -16.40 10.16 1.32
C ASN A 211 -17.11 9.03 2.05
N VAL A 212 -17.23 7.92 1.35
CA VAL A 212 -17.65 6.61 1.83
C VAL A 212 -16.51 5.67 1.58
N LEU A 213 -15.96 5.04 2.62
CA LEU A 213 -14.77 4.18 2.46
C LEU A 213 -15.07 2.91 1.66
N ALA A 214 -16.28 2.37 1.79
CA ALA A 214 -16.75 1.27 0.96
C ALA A 214 -18.26 1.38 0.71
N ALA A 215 -18.68 1.13 -0.52
CA ALA A 215 -20.07 0.98 -0.93
C ALA A 215 -20.24 -0.39 -1.59
N THR A 216 -21.16 -1.19 -1.11
CA THR A 216 -21.43 -2.52 -1.64
C THR A 216 -22.51 -2.51 -2.71
N SER A 217 -22.50 -3.50 -3.60
CA SER A 217 -23.46 -3.63 -4.70
C SER A 217 -24.92 -3.80 -4.24
N ASP A 218 -25.16 -4.14 -2.96
CA ASP A 218 -26.47 -4.21 -2.34
C ASP A 218 -26.96 -2.86 -1.76
N GLY A 219 -26.17 -1.77 -1.89
CA GLY A 219 -26.51 -0.43 -1.44
C GLY A 219 -26.05 -0.08 -0.02
N THR A 220 -25.29 -0.95 0.66
CA THR A 220 -24.80 -0.63 2.00
C THR A 220 -23.55 0.26 1.92
N LEU A 221 -23.53 1.31 2.74
CA LEU A 221 -22.43 2.29 2.80
C LEU A 221 -21.67 2.18 4.12
N TYR A 222 -20.34 2.17 4.05
CA TYR A 222 -19.44 2.04 5.19
C TYR A 222 -18.46 3.21 5.29
N GLY A 223 -18.19 3.65 6.51
CA GLY A 223 -17.14 4.63 6.77
C GLY A 223 -17.48 6.08 6.41
N GLN A 224 -18.74 6.48 6.38
CA GLN A 224 -19.20 7.83 6.04
C GLN A 224 -18.61 8.93 6.94
N SER A 225 -18.42 8.66 8.23
CA SER A 225 -17.84 9.62 9.18
C SER A 225 -16.32 9.74 9.13
N PHE A 226 -15.65 8.84 8.39
CA PHE A 226 -14.18 8.76 8.34
C PHE A 226 -13.56 10.05 7.81
N LYS A 227 -14.07 10.57 6.70
CA LYS A 227 -13.50 11.74 6.01
C LYS A 227 -13.40 12.95 6.93
N ARG A 228 -14.46 13.26 7.69
CA ARG A 228 -14.47 14.42 8.59
C ARG A 228 -13.34 14.36 9.62
N ARG A 229 -13.18 13.20 10.31
CA ARG A 229 -12.12 12.99 11.31
C ARG A 229 -10.73 13.03 10.69
N PHE A 230 -10.58 12.43 9.52
CA PHE A 230 -9.34 12.40 8.77
C PHE A 230 -8.91 13.80 8.30
N ASP A 231 -9.83 14.57 7.70
CA ASP A 231 -9.56 15.93 7.22
C ASP A 231 -9.20 16.89 8.36
N GLN A 232 -9.83 16.76 9.53
CA GLN A 232 -9.44 17.52 10.72
C GLN A 232 -8.00 17.26 11.15
N THR A 233 -7.59 15.99 11.21
CA THR A 233 -6.21 15.62 11.58
C THR A 233 -5.22 16.10 10.53
N LYS A 234 -5.56 15.96 9.25
CA LYS A 234 -4.76 16.44 8.11
C LYS A 234 -4.56 17.95 8.14
N LYS A 235 -5.63 18.71 8.40
CA LYS A 235 -5.56 20.17 8.54
C LYS A 235 -4.62 20.57 9.69
N ARG A 236 -4.70 19.90 10.84
CA ARG A 236 -3.77 20.13 11.97
C ARG A 236 -2.32 19.88 11.59
N ALA A 237 -2.05 18.78 10.87
CA ALA A 237 -0.68 18.47 10.40
C ALA A 237 -0.16 19.54 9.41
N GLN A 238 -1.00 19.99 8.48
CA GLN A 238 -0.65 21.03 7.51
C GLN A 238 -0.35 22.38 8.20
N LEU A 239 -1.19 22.81 9.15
CA LEU A 239 -0.97 24.02 9.92
C LEU A 239 0.31 23.95 10.75
N THR A 240 0.57 22.80 11.41
CA THR A 240 1.81 22.60 12.16
C THR A 240 3.04 22.72 11.26
N ARG A 241 3.00 22.16 10.05
CA ARG A 241 4.09 22.27 9.08
C ARG A 241 4.29 23.70 8.60
N ALA A 242 3.21 24.36 8.21
CA ALA A 242 3.25 25.76 7.72
C ALA A 242 3.78 26.72 8.79
N ASN A 243 3.34 26.62 10.04
CA ASN A 243 3.82 27.47 11.13
C ASN A 243 5.32 27.29 11.38
N ARG A 244 5.81 26.04 11.36
CA ARG A 244 7.26 25.78 11.51
C ARG A 244 8.07 26.38 10.37
N GLN A 245 7.59 26.24 9.12
CA GLN A 245 8.27 26.83 7.97
C GLN A 245 8.32 28.36 8.05
N ARG A 246 7.22 29.00 8.49
CA ARG A 246 7.20 30.47 8.70
C ARG A 246 8.19 30.93 9.77
N GLN A 247 8.45 30.10 10.77
CA GLN A 247 9.43 30.36 11.84
C GLN A 247 10.87 29.98 11.44
N GLY A 248 11.14 29.62 10.20
CA GLY A 248 12.45 29.21 9.72
C GLY A 248 12.93 27.83 10.19
N PHE A 249 12.09 27.06 10.89
CA PHE A 249 12.45 25.72 11.33
C PHE A 249 12.24 24.68 10.22
N LYS A 250 13.04 23.61 10.25
CA LYS A 250 12.78 22.42 9.42
C LYS A 250 11.34 21.93 9.65
N ALA A 251 10.67 21.54 8.58
CA ALA A 251 9.28 21.05 8.65
C ALA A 251 9.11 19.82 9.55
N ASP A 252 10.18 19.06 9.79
CA ASP A 252 10.16 17.86 10.65
C ASP A 252 10.14 18.23 12.13
N SER A 253 9.22 17.62 12.89
CA SER A 253 9.11 17.73 14.34
C SER A 253 8.43 16.51 14.94
N ARG A 254 8.71 16.22 16.22
CA ARG A 254 8.04 15.14 16.97
C ARG A 254 6.51 15.26 16.93
N ARG A 255 5.99 16.51 17.00
CA ARG A 255 4.54 16.79 16.92
C ARG A 255 3.97 16.45 15.54
N LEU A 256 4.64 16.86 14.47
CA LEU A 256 4.22 16.57 13.10
C LEU A 256 4.25 15.07 12.83
N TRP A 257 5.32 14.40 13.24
CA TRP A 257 5.43 12.95 13.13
C TRP A 257 4.29 12.21 13.85
N LYS A 258 3.91 12.64 15.08
CA LYS A 258 2.75 12.08 15.79
C LYS A 258 1.45 12.25 15.00
N LEU A 259 1.24 13.40 14.38
CA LEU A 259 0.05 13.67 13.57
C LEU A 259 0.01 12.81 12.30
N GLU A 260 1.14 12.65 11.61
CA GLU A 260 1.25 11.82 10.42
C GLU A 260 1.05 10.32 10.76
N ARG A 261 1.62 9.85 11.87
CA ARG A 261 1.37 8.50 12.38
C ARG A 261 -0.11 8.31 12.73
N LYS A 262 -0.76 9.31 13.33
CA LYS A 262 -2.20 9.28 13.61
C LYS A 262 -3.03 9.18 12.33
N LEU A 263 -2.69 9.93 11.28
CA LEU A 263 -3.36 9.83 9.97
C LEU A 263 -3.26 8.42 9.38
N THR A 264 -2.06 7.85 9.38
CA THR A 264 -1.82 6.48 8.91
C THR A 264 -2.59 5.46 9.75
N GLY A 265 -2.60 5.62 11.08
CA GLY A 265 -3.35 4.77 12.00
C GLY A 265 -4.86 4.85 11.76
N GLN A 266 -5.42 6.04 11.60
CA GLN A 266 -6.84 6.23 11.30
C GLN A 266 -7.29 5.47 10.04
N ILE A 267 -6.47 5.51 8.97
CA ILE A 267 -6.77 4.77 7.74
C ILE A 267 -6.74 3.26 8.01
N LYS A 268 -5.67 2.76 8.61
CA LYS A 268 -5.51 1.31 8.87
C LYS A 268 -6.64 0.77 9.75
N THR A 269 -6.98 1.48 10.82
CA THR A 269 -8.07 1.09 11.72
C THR A 269 -9.40 1.08 10.98
N ALA A 270 -9.77 2.19 10.32
CA ALA A 270 -11.05 2.28 9.65
C ALA A 270 -11.21 1.24 8.51
N THR A 271 -10.15 1.03 7.71
CA THR A 271 -10.21 0.03 6.63
C THR A 271 -10.22 -1.40 7.17
N GLY A 272 -9.51 -1.67 8.27
CA GLY A 272 -9.54 -2.97 8.94
C GLY A 272 -10.91 -3.30 9.55
N GLU A 273 -11.53 -2.33 10.22
CA GLU A 273 -12.89 -2.46 10.78
C GLU A 273 -13.93 -2.69 9.68
N ILE A 274 -13.83 -1.95 8.57
CA ILE A 274 -14.76 -2.11 7.44
C ILE A 274 -14.57 -3.48 6.79
N ALA A 275 -13.33 -3.92 6.57
CA ALA A 275 -13.09 -5.26 6.02
C ALA A 275 -13.67 -6.35 6.94
N ASN A 276 -13.51 -6.24 8.27
CA ASN A 276 -14.12 -7.18 9.22
C ASN A 276 -15.65 -7.17 9.12
N LYS A 277 -16.28 -5.98 9.06
CA LYS A 277 -17.74 -5.85 8.93
C LYS A 277 -18.24 -6.45 7.60
N LEU A 278 -17.50 -6.25 6.50
CA LEU A 278 -17.84 -6.83 5.20
C LEU A 278 -17.77 -8.36 5.25
N VAL A 279 -16.68 -8.92 5.76
CA VAL A 279 -16.52 -10.37 5.87
C VAL A 279 -17.56 -11.01 6.79
N ALA A 280 -17.91 -10.34 7.90
CA ALA A 280 -18.96 -10.80 8.80
C ALA A 280 -20.35 -10.74 8.18
N LYS A 281 -20.66 -9.70 7.39
CA LYS A 281 -21.98 -9.54 6.74
C LYS A 281 -22.13 -10.47 5.53
N TYR A 282 -21.05 -10.72 4.79
CA TYR A 282 -21.07 -11.56 3.57
C TYR A 282 -20.12 -12.75 3.72
N PRO A 283 -20.39 -13.70 4.62
CA PRO A 283 -19.57 -14.86 4.81
C PRO A 283 -19.53 -15.68 3.51
N LYS A 284 -18.34 -16.21 3.19
CA LYS A 284 -18.11 -17.03 1.99
C LYS A 284 -18.41 -16.36 0.65
N HIS A 285 -18.54 -15.02 0.59
CA HIS A 285 -18.65 -14.29 -0.68
C HIS A 285 -17.29 -13.90 -1.24
N THR A 286 -17.22 -13.84 -2.56
CA THR A 286 -16.09 -13.22 -3.27
C THR A 286 -16.31 -11.71 -3.38
N PHE A 287 -15.40 -10.90 -2.82
CA PHE A 287 -15.43 -9.45 -2.96
C PHE A 287 -14.82 -9.02 -4.28
N VAL A 288 -15.58 -8.27 -5.07
CA VAL A 288 -15.13 -7.74 -6.36
C VAL A 288 -14.71 -6.29 -6.17
N VAL A 289 -13.43 -5.98 -6.41
CA VAL A 289 -12.83 -4.65 -6.22
C VAL A 289 -12.16 -4.15 -7.50
N GLU A 290 -11.97 -2.85 -7.63
CA GLU A 290 -11.28 -2.23 -8.77
C GLU A 290 -9.78 -2.44 -8.73
N ASP A 291 -9.15 -2.67 -9.92
CA ASP A 291 -7.70 -2.51 -10.11
C ASP A 291 -7.36 -1.04 -10.31
N LEU A 292 -7.12 -0.33 -9.21
CA LEU A 292 -6.80 1.08 -9.27
C LEU A 292 -5.31 1.30 -9.53
N ASP A 293 -4.97 1.83 -10.71
CA ASP A 293 -3.66 2.44 -10.93
C ASP A 293 -3.58 3.76 -10.16
N LEU A 294 -3.04 3.67 -8.96
CA LEU A 294 -2.88 4.81 -8.07
C LEU A 294 -1.55 5.54 -8.29
N SER A 295 -0.83 5.28 -9.39
CA SER A 295 0.48 5.89 -9.67
C SER A 295 0.38 7.41 -9.80
N GLY A 296 -0.74 7.93 -10.33
CA GLY A 296 -1.05 9.37 -10.43
C GLY A 296 -1.67 9.98 -9.19
N CYS A 297 -2.09 9.18 -8.21
CA CYS A 297 -2.73 9.67 -6.99
C CYS A 297 -1.69 10.07 -5.94
N LYS A 298 -1.71 11.32 -5.49
CA LYS A 298 -0.82 11.80 -4.43
C LYS A 298 -1.47 11.64 -3.04
N GLY A 299 -0.69 11.18 -2.07
CA GLY A 299 -1.01 11.26 -0.65
C GLY A 299 -2.02 10.22 -0.14
N SER A 300 -2.84 10.66 0.81
CA SER A 300 -3.73 9.82 1.61
C SER A 300 -4.81 9.03 0.84
N LYS A 301 -5.22 9.50 -0.33
CA LYS A 301 -6.19 8.80 -1.19
C LYS A 301 -5.68 7.42 -1.59
N ARG A 302 -4.47 7.39 -2.17
CA ARG A 302 -3.81 6.14 -2.58
C ARG A 302 -3.69 5.15 -1.43
N PHE A 303 -3.40 5.65 -0.22
CA PHE A 303 -3.18 4.80 0.94
C PHE A 303 -4.48 4.15 1.42
N ALA A 304 -5.61 4.88 1.47
CA ALA A 304 -6.91 4.36 1.92
C ALA A 304 -7.44 3.25 0.98
N TYR A 305 -7.36 3.46 -0.33
CA TYR A 305 -7.76 2.45 -1.31
C TYR A 305 -6.97 1.16 -1.16
N ARG A 306 -5.62 1.25 -1.15
CA ARG A 306 -4.76 0.08 -0.99
C ARG A 306 -4.95 -0.61 0.35
N ALA A 307 -5.13 0.14 1.42
CA ALA A 307 -5.30 -0.42 2.76
C ALA A 307 -6.57 -1.29 2.84
N LEU A 308 -7.69 -0.82 2.28
CA LEU A 308 -8.92 -1.60 2.26
C LEU A 308 -8.80 -2.84 1.37
N GLN A 309 -8.28 -2.67 0.14
CA GLN A 309 -8.08 -3.78 -0.78
C GLN A 309 -7.16 -4.85 -0.19
N THR A 310 -6.00 -4.45 0.37
CA THR A 310 -5.08 -5.37 1.05
C THR A 310 -5.76 -6.08 2.22
N SER A 311 -6.56 -5.36 3.00
CA SER A 311 -7.28 -5.93 4.14
C SER A 311 -8.35 -6.93 3.71
N LEU A 312 -9.03 -6.73 2.58
CA LEU A 312 -9.98 -7.70 2.01
C LEU A 312 -9.27 -8.94 1.48
N VAL A 313 -8.22 -8.76 0.66
CA VAL A 313 -7.44 -9.87 0.12
C VAL A 313 -6.88 -10.79 1.21
N SER A 314 -6.50 -10.22 2.37
CA SER A 314 -5.98 -11.00 3.50
C SER A 314 -7.04 -11.74 4.31
N LYS A 315 -8.34 -11.50 4.07
CA LYS A 315 -9.43 -12.00 4.93
C LYS A 315 -10.52 -12.75 4.19
N ALA A 316 -10.63 -12.56 2.87
CA ALA A 316 -11.72 -13.15 2.09
C ALA A 316 -11.32 -13.36 0.62
N ALA A 317 -12.06 -14.24 -0.08
CA ALA A 317 -11.96 -14.36 -1.51
C ALA A 317 -12.15 -13.00 -2.18
N THR A 318 -11.21 -12.57 -3.00
CA THR A 318 -11.23 -11.24 -3.62
C THR A 318 -10.86 -11.35 -5.09
N GLN A 319 -11.72 -10.80 -5.95
CA GLN A 319 -11.50 -10.71 -7.39
C GLN A 319 -11.25 -9.25 -7.77
N VAL A 320 -10.14 -8.99 -8.46
CA VAL A 320 -9.81 -7.64 -8.95
C VAL A 320 -10.25 -7.50 -10.40
N VAL A 321 -10.92 -6.39 -10.73
CA VAL A 321 -11.50 -6.15 -12.05
C VAL A 321 -11.07 -4.82 -12.66
N ASN A 322 -11.22 -4.69 -13.97
CA ASN A 322 -10.87 -3.48 -14.72
C ASN A 322 -11.76 -2.28 -14.30
N PRO A 323 -11.18 -1.15 -13.86
CA PRO A 323 -11.90 -0.01 -13.32
C PRO A 323 -12.50 0.92 -14.38
N ALA A 324 -12.18 0.72 -15.66
CA ALA A 324 -12.54 1.66 -16.70
C ALA A 324 -14.06 1.84 -16.84
N TYR A 325 -14.50 3.08 -16.65
CA TYR A 325 -15.90 3.52 -16.75
C TYR A 325 -16.89 2.93 -15.74
N THR A 326 -16.45 2.22 -14.69
CA THR A 326 -17.37 1.65 -13.67
C THR A 326 -18.20 2.73 -12.99
N SER A 327 -17.63 3.88 -12.68
CA SER A 327 -18.34 5.01 -12.06
C SER A 327 -19.18 5.87 -13.02
N GLN A 328 -19.10 5.64 -14.36
CA GLN A 328 -19.74 6.44 -15.39
C GLN A 328 -20.84 5.68 -16.15
N THR A 329 -20.84 4.36 -16.04
CA THR A 329 -21.79 3.48 -16.73
C THR A 329 -23.10 3.42 -15.95
N CYS A 330 -24.21 3.61 -16.64
CA CYS A 330 -25.53 3.40 -16.03
C CYS A 330 -25.76 1.90 -15.82
N PRO A 331 -26.04 1.45 -14.59
CA PRO A 331 -26.28 0.03 -14.33
C PRO A 331 -27.58 -0.48 -14.95
N SER A 332 -28.52 0.41 -15.31
CA SER A 332 -29.77 0.02 -15.92
C SER A 332 -29.71 -0.07 -17.44
N CYS A 333 -29.30 1.01 -18.12
CA CYS A 333 -29.34 1.06 -19.60
C CYS A 333 -27.97 0.88 -20.25
N GLY A 334 -26.87 0.84 -19.49
CA GLY A 334 -25.52 0.70 -20.03
C GLY A 334 -24.93 1.98 -20.65
N SER A 335 -25.64 3.11 -20.65
CA SER A 335 -25.12 4.38 -21.17
C SER A 335 -23.90 4.85 -20.38
N VAL A 336 -22.84 5.23 -21.07
CA VAL A 336 -21.58 5.70 -20.48
C VAL A 336 -21.42 7.20 -20.68
N SER A 337 -21.46 7.97 -19.61
CA SER A 337 -21.26 9.43 -19.68
C SER A 337 -20.63 9.96 -18.38
N ARG A 338 -19.69 10.90 -18.50
CA ARG A 338 -19.18 11.65 -17.34
C ARG A 338 -20.26 12.47 -16.65
N LYS A 339 -21.27 12.91 -17.40
CA LYS A 339 -22.40 13.68 -16.89
C LYS A 339 -23.35 12.86 -16.01
N ASN A 340 -23.24 11.52 -16.02
CA ASN A 340 -24.07 10.66 -15.16
C ASN A 340 -23.70 10.78 -13.68
N ARG A 341 -22.49 11.25 -13.32
CA ARG A 341 -22.03 11.35 -11.93
C ARG A 341 -21.78 12.80 -11.52
N HIS A 342 -22.43 13.24 -10.46
CA HIS A 342 -22.23 14.52 -9.80
C HIS A 342 -21.98 14.30 -8.31
N GLY A 343 -20.71 14.27 -7.91
CA GLY A 343 -20.34 14.00 -6.52
C GLY A 343 -20.81 12.62 -6.04
N THR A 344 -21.73 12.60 -5.09
CA THR A 344 -22.33 11.39 -4.53
C THR A 344 -23.61 10.95 -5.25
N THR A 345 -24.11 11.76 -6.18
CA THR A 345 -25.34 11.46 -6.92
C THR A 345 -25.01 10.91 -8.30
N PHE A 346 -25.67 9.85 -8.68
CA PHE A 346 -25.71 9.30 -10.02
C PHE A 346 -27.06 9.61 -10.65
N HIS A 347 -27.08 10.25 -11.81
CA HIS A 347 -28.27 10.53 -12.59
C HIS A 347 -28.00 10.24 -14.06
N CYS A 348 -28.61 9.19 -14.59
CA CYS A 348 -28.44 8.81 -15.99
C CYS A 348 -29.17 9.76 -16.92
N HIS A 349 -28.43 10.45 -17.80
CA HIS A 349 -29.02 11.35 -18.79
C HIS A 349 -29.81 10.61 -19.89
N SER A 350 -29.62 9.29 -20.05
CA SER A 350 -30.29 8.52 -21.12
C SER A 350 -31.59 7.89 -20.68
N CYS A 351 -31.68 7.36 -19.45
CA CYS A 351 -32.87 6.67 -18.93
C CYS A 351 -33.44 7.30 -17.66
N GLY A 352 -32.91 8.42 -17.20
CA GLY A 352 -33.40 9.16 -16.03
C GLY A 352 -33.14 8.50 -14.67
N ARG A 353 -32.52 7.30 -14.62
CA ARG A 353 -32.29 6.59 -13.35
C ARG A 353 -31.44 7.41 -12.39
N LYS A 354 -31.89 7.53 -11.15
CA LYS A 354 -31.17 8.16 -10.04
C LYS A 354 -30.71 7.11 -9.03
N ALA A 355 -29.51 7.26 -8.50
CA ALA A 355 -28.94 6.37 -7.47
C ALA A 355 -27.81 7.09 -6.72
N HIS A 356 -27.33 6.49 -5.63
CA HIS A 356 -26.04 6.90 -5.05
C HIS A 356 -24.89 6.50 -5.97
N ALA A 357 -23.95 7.41 -6.23
CA ALA A 357 -22.90 7.19 -7.24
C ALA A 357 -21.97 6.00 -6.89
N ASP A 358 -21.64 5.84 -5.61
CA ASP A 358 -20.75 4.76 -5.17
C ASP A 358 -21.49 3.41 -5.18
N PHE A 359 -22.81 3.39 -4.96
CA PHE A 359 -23.64 2.20 -5.17
C PHE A 359 -23.65 1.76 -6.64
N ALA A 360 -23.86 2.72 -7.57
CA ALA A 360 -23.78 2.43 -9.00
C ALA A 360 -22.41 1.89 -9.41
N GLY A 361 -21.32 2.40 -8.79
CA GLY A 361 -19.96 1.88 -8.94
C GLY A 361 -19.86 0.42 -8.50
N GLY A 362 -20.24 0.11 -7.27
CA GLY A 362 -20.22 -1.25 -6.72
C GLY A 362 -21.02 -2.25 -7.54
N PHE A 363 -22.18 -1.83 -8.04
CA PHE A 363 -23.01 -2.66 -8.91
C PHE A 363 -22.34 -2.94 -10.27
N ASN A 364 -21.71 -1.94 -10.87
CA ASN A 364 -20.99 -2.11 -12.12
C ASN A 364 -19.74 -2.99 -11.96
N LEU A 365 -19.10 -2.97 -10.79
CA LEU A 365 -17.99 -3.88 -10.47
C LEU A 365 -18.45 -5.33 -10.45
N LEU A 366 -19.59 -5.59 -9.83
CA LEU A 366 -20.18 -6.93 -9.83
C LEU A 366 -20.43 -7.42 -11.27
N GLY A 367 -21.07 -6.61 -12.12
CA GLY A 367 -21.26 -6.94 -13.53
C GLY A 367 -19.95 -7.12 -14.31
N ARG A 368 -18.88 -6.39 -13.93
CA ARG A 368 -17.55 -6.51 -14.54
C ARG A 368 -16.87 -7.82 -14.21
N SER A 369 -17.13 -8.41 -13.04
CA SER A 369 -16.52 -9.67 -12.61
C SER A 369 -16.91 -10.87 -13.51
N GLU A 370 -18.01 -10.77 -14.22
CA GLU A 370 -18.56 -11.80 -15.11
C GLU A 370 -18.34 -11.47 -16.60
N ASP A 371 -17.72 -10.35 -16.87
CA ASP A 371 -17.55 -9.83 -18.21
C ASP A 371 -16.42 -10.55 -18.95
N LYS A 372 -16.77 -11.40 -19.93
CA LYS A 372 -15.80 -12.16 -20.74
C LYS A 372 -15.05 -11.31 -21.75
N GLN A 373 -15.57 -10.12 -22.14
CA GLN A 373 -14.95 -9.26 -23.17
C GLN A 373 -14.03 -8.21 -22.57
N ILE A 374 -14.26 -7.82 -21.30
CA ILE A 374 -13.47 -6.81 -20.62
C ILE A 374 -12.65 -7.47 -19.52
N GLY A 375 -11.47 -7.93 -19.88
CA GLY A 375 -10.49 -8.47 -18.91
C GLY A 375 -9.75 -7.37 -18.17
N LEU A 376 -9.00 -7.75 -17.13
CA LEU A 376 -8.26 -6.85 -16.25
C LEU A 376 -7.34 -5.88 -17.01
N LYS A 377 -6.64 -6.35 -18.03
CA LYS A 377 -5.67 -5.58 -18.83
C LYS A 377 -6.26 -4.95 -20.10
N THR A 378 -7.58 -5.01 -20.30
CA THR A 378 -8.21 -4.42 -21.50
C THR A 378 -7.98 -2.90 -21.49
N PRO A 379 -7.42 -2.32 -22.58
CA PRO A 379 -7.15 -0.89 -22.68
C PRO A 379 -8.43 -0.05 -22.53
N VAL A 380 -8.33 1.11 -21.90
CA VAL A 380 -9.47 2.02 -21.61
C VAL A 380 -10.26 2.39 -22.87
N LYS A 381 -9.55 2.62 -24.01
CA LYS A 381 -10.20 2.92 -25.32
C LYS A 381 -11.05 1.74 -25.80
N SER A 382 -10.54 0.52 -25.68
CA SER A 382 -11.27 -0.71 -26.07
C SER A 382 -12.48 -0.95 -25.18
N VAL A 383 -12.36 -0.73 -23.86
CA VAL A 383 -13.49 -0.81 -22.93
C VAL A 383 -14.59 0.15 -23.33
N LYS A 384 -14.27 1.39 -23.70
CA LYS A 384 -15.26 2.38 -24.15
C LYS A 384 -16.00 1.92 -25.41
N ALA A 385 -15.27 1.37 -26.38
CA ALA A 385 -15.85 0.86 -27.61
C ALA A 385 -16.81 -0.32 -27.37
N ILE A 386 -16.40 -1.29 -26.54
CA ILE A 386 -17.22 -2.44 -26.13
C ILE A 386 -18.52 -1.97 -25.47
N LEU A 387 -18.42 -1.06 -24.48
CA LEU A 387 -19.58 -0.55 -23.75
C LEU A 387 -20.52 0.25 -24.67
N ALA A 388 -19.99 1.05 -25.60
CA ALA A 388 -20.78 1.80 -26.57
C ALA A 388 -21.49 0.87 -27.57
N GLY A 389 -20.83 -0.22 -28.00
CA GLY A 389 -21.45 -1.27 -28.82
C GLY A 389 -22.63 -1.92 -28.12
N ARG A 390 -22.44 -2.35 -26.86
CA ARG A 390 -23.49 -2.96 -26.03
C ARG A 390 -24.66 -2.01 -25.81
N TYR A 391 -24.40 -0.73 -25.55
CA TYR A 391 -25.45 0.26 -25.37
C TYR A 391 -26.33 0.39 -26.63
N ARG A 392 -25.73 0.42 -27.83
CA ARG A 392 -26.45 0.46 -29.10
C ARG A 392 -27.30 -0.78 -29.33
N SER A 393 -26.76 -1.98 -29.07
CA SER A 393 -27.48 -3.25 -29.21
C SER A 393 -28.60 -3.46 -28.19
N ASN A 394 -28.51 -2.86 -27.00
CA ASN A 394 -29.50 -3.00 -25.95
C ASN A 394 -30.59 -1.93 -25.97
N ARG A 395 -30.52 -0.96 -26.90
CA ARG A 395 -31.51 0.14 -26.99
C ARG A 395 -32.92 -0.33 -27.27
N SER A 396 -33.05 -1.53 -27.82
CA SER A 396 -34.34 -2.19 -28.14
C SER A 396 -34.77 -3.27 -27.13
N ARG A 397 -33.98 -3.51 -26.05
CA ARG A 397 -34.30 -4.51 -25.04
C ARG A 397 -34.65 -3.87 -23.71
N PRO A 398 -35.64 -4.41 -22.96
CA PRO A 398 -35.93 -3.94 -21.62
C PRO A 398 -34.69 -4.08 -20.71
N PRO A 399 -34.56 -3.21 -19.69
CA PRO A 399 -33.38 -3.21 -18.80
C PRO A 399 -33.21 -4.58 -18.14
N ARG A 400 -32.01 -5.14 -18.22
CA ARG A 400 -31.66 -6.48 -17.71
C ARG A 400 -31.62 -6.60 -16.18
N PHE A 401 -31.99 -5.56 -15.46
CA PHE A 401 -31.97 -5.57 -14.01
C PHE A 401 -33.39 -5.45 -13.45
N PRO A 402 -33.75 -6.31 -12.49
CA PRO A 402 -34.99 -6.18 -11.79
C PRO A 402 -35.07 -4.74 -11.26
N SER A 403 -36.18 -4.10 -11.44
CA SER A 403 -36.54 -2.92 -10.70
C SER A 403 -36.40 -3.30 -9.22
N VAL A 404 -35.24 -3.01 -8.63
CA VAL A 404 -35.17 -2.94 -7.19
C VAL A 404 -36.16 -1.85 -6.84
N GLY A 405 -37.30 -2.27 -6.33
CA GLY A 405 -38.40 -1.40 -5.96
C GLY A 405 -37.78 -0.21 -5.24
N ALA A 406 -38.23 0.97 -5.57
CA ALA A 406 -37.86 2.17 -4.87
C ALA A 406 -38.25 1.99 -3.39
N ARG A 407 -37.43 1.25 -2.64
CA ARG A 407 -37.32 1.49 -1.23
C ARG A 407 -36.65 2.85 -1.20
N THR A 408 -37.45 3.87 -1.08
CA THR A 408 -37.03 5.11 -0.45
C THR A 408 -36.21 4.68 0.73
N VAL A 409 -34.90 4.81 0.59
CA VAL A 409 -33.98 4.68 1.73
C VAL A 409 -34.39 5.90 2.55
N GLU A 410 -35.29 5.70 3.49
CA GLU A 410 -35.47 6.64 4.58
C GLU A 410 -34.05 6.90 5.13
N PRO A 411 -33.71 8.16 5.37
CA PRO A 411 -32.44 8.47 5.98
C PRO A 411 -32.40 7.68 7.27
N VAL A 412 -31.55 6.63 7.30
CA VAL A 412 -31.28 5.84 8.52
C VAL A 412 -30.90 6.88 9.56
N ALA A 413 -31.77 7.03 10.54
CA ALA A 413 -31.59 7.91 11.67
C ALA A 413 -30.16 7.75 12.16
N TYR A 414 -29.47 8.86 12.33
CA TYR A 414 -28.14 8.94 12.88
C TYR A 414 -28.09 8.06 14.12
N CYS A 415 -27.29 7.00 14.10
CA CYS A 415 -26.89 6.32 15.32
C CYS A 415 -26.29 7.37 16.25
N GLU A 416 -26.96 7.58 17.34
CA GLU A 416 -26.64 8.54 18.37
C GLU A 416 -25.19 8.37 18.86
N ASP A 417 -24.62 9.49 19.19
CA ASP A 417 -23.29 9.72 19.77
C ASP A 417 -22.99 8.70 20.89
N PRO A 418 -21.85 7.98 20.84
CA PRO A 418 -21.45 7.03 21.89
C PRO A 418 -21.32 7.65 23.28
N SER A 419 -21.31 8.98 23.40
CA SER A 419 -21.34 9.69 24.69
C SER A 419 -22.64 9.54 25.47
N ARG A 420 -23.76 9.14 24.82
CA ARG A 420 -25.05 8.90 25.49
C ARG A 420 -25.23 7.48 26.04
N ILE A 421 -24.37 6.54 25.67
CA ILE A 421 -24.42 5.17 26.21
C ILE A 421 -23.77 5.09 27.58
N ALA A 422 -22.84 6.00 27.91
CA ALA A 422 -22.20 6.02 29.22
C ALA A 422 -23.08 6.58 30.34
N THR A 423 -24.10 7.37 30.04
CA THR A 423 -24.96 8.00 31.06
C THR A 423 -26.10 7.09 31.50
N ASN A 424 -26.54 6.13 30.68
CA ASN A 424 -27.64 5.21 31.04
C ASN A 424 -27.20 3.94 31.75
N MET A 425 -25.89 3.74 32.00
CA MET A 425 -25.38 2.62 32.81
C MET A 425 -25.06 3.00 34.27
N MET A 426 -25.15 4.29 34.64
CA MET A 426 -24.92 4.72 36.03
C MET A 426 -26.19 4.98 36.84
N GLU A 427 -27.38 4.80 36.26
CA GLU A 427 -28.66 4.94 36.99
C GLU A 427 -29.33 3.62 37.35
N LYS A 428 -28.63 2.49 37.23
CA LYS A 428 -29.13 1.19 37.70
C LYS A 428 -28.02 0.38 38.39
N VAL A 429 -27.53 0.92 39.47
CA VAL A 429 -26.94 0.14 40.59
C VAL A 429 -27.34 0.84 41.89
#